data_2d20c0fa4a8edc1eb4cde0e6c1eb11de
#
_entry.id   2d20c0fa4a8edc1eb4cde0e6c1eb11de
#
_cell.length_a   1.000
_cell.length_b   1.000
_cell.length_c   1.000
_cell.angle_alpha   90.00
_cell.angle_beta   90.00
_cell.angle_gamma   90.00
#
_symmetry.space_group_name_H-M   'P 1'
#
loop_
_entity.id
_entity.type
_entity.pdbx_description
1 polymer ?
#
loop_
_entity_poly.entity_id
_entity_poly.type
_entity_poly.pdbx_seq_one_letter_code
_entity_poly.pdbx_strand_id
1 'polypeptide(L)'
;SDSTKDTKKVDIKGRTEMNYADVIEFVKTQTAENGRPPNYEFRSRFEHTMRVYRWAIKLQSKLGGDLDIIVLAALLHDIGWDENRPHGEVGAEIAVEYLDSIGVDPEKIAKIGEIIMIHEEKDTDADLSLECRIVMDADLLDEVGAVSVLWDSMATALEDDASYKRAYYRIKNFYRINK
;
A
#
# COMPACT_ATOMS: atom_id res chain seq x y z
N SER A 1 11.54 -26.62 -29.67
CA SER A 1 10.90 -25.31 -29.83
C SER A 1 9.46 -25.43 -29.38
N ASP A 2 9.24 -25.17 -28.13
CA ASP A 2 7.90 -25.16 -27.53
C ASP A 2 7.60 -23.68 -27.15
N SER A 3 6.85 -23.01 -27.98
CA SER A 3 6.40 -21.65 -27.75
C SER A 3 5.11 -21.73 -26.94
N THR A 4 5.22 -21.65 -25.62
CA THR A 4 4.07 -21.39 -24.75
C THR A 4 3.52 -20.00 -25.09
N LYS A 5 2.46 -19.97 -25.89
CA LYS A 5 1.66 -18.77 -26.14
C LYS A 5 0.98 -18.38 -24.84
N ASP A 6 1.46 -17.28 -24.29
CA ASP A 6 0.82 -16.57 -23.17
C ASP A 6 -0.56 -16.10 -23.64
N THR A 7 -1.59 -16.88 -23.34
CA THR A 7 -2.98 -16.53 -23.66
C THR A 7 -3.48 -15.56 -22.63
N LYS A 8 -3.28 -14.25 -22.87
CA LYS A 8 -3.95 -13.19 -22.12
C LYS A 8 -5.46 -13.47 -22.15
N LYS A 9 -6.06 -13.74 -21.00
CA LYS A 9 -7.52 -13.84 -20.87
C LYS A 9 -8.13 -12.48 -21.16
N VAL A 10 -9.02 -12.42 -22.13
CA VAL A 10 -9.76 -11.22 -22.53
C VAL A 10 -11.18 -11.38 -22.02
N ASP A 11 -11.75 -10.35 -21.37
CA ASP A 11 -13.14 -10.34 -20.94
C ASP A 11 -14.11 -10.26 -22.13
N ILE A 12 -15.43 -10.43 -21.85
CA ILE A 12 -16.51 -10.40 -22.84
C ILE A 12 -16.56 -9.04 -23.61
N LYS A 13 -15.85 -8.00 -23.16
CA LYS A 13 -15.77 -6.68 -23.77
C LYS A 13 -14.42 -6.41 -24.46
N GLY A 14 -13.57 -7.44 -24.60
CA GLY A 14 -12.26 -7.30 -25.26
C GLY A 14 -11.17 -6.66 -24.40
N ARG A 15 -11.39 -6.51 -23.08
CA ARG A 15 -10.36 -6.03 -22.14
C ARG A 15 -9.52 -7.19 -21.66
N THR A 16 -8.21 -6.98 -21.63
CA THR A 16 -7.29 -7.89 -20.94
C THR A 16 -7.56 -7.77 -19.44
N GLU A 17 -8.00 -8.87 -18.80
CA GLU A 17 -8.10 -8.89 -17.33
C GLU A 17 -6.74 -8.58 -16.73
N MET A 18 -6.71 -7.65 -15.78
CA MET A 18 -5.49 -7.29 -15.06
C MET A 18 -4.98 -8.50 -14.27
N ASN A 19 -3.72 -8.87 -14.51
CA ASN A 19 -3.08 -9.93 -13.75
C ASN A 19 -2.42 -9.38 -12.49
N TYR A 20 -3.15 -9.30 -11.41
CA TYR A 20 -2.62 -8.84 -10.12
C TYR A 20 -1.48 -9.70 -9.58
N ALA A 21 -1.31 -10.95 -10.02
CA ALA A 21 -0.21 -11.80 -9.56
C ALA A 21 1.16 -11.24 -9.98
N ASP A 22 1.27 -10.68 -11.17
CA ASP A 22 2.51 -10.06 -11.66
C ASP A 22 2.82 -8.78 -10.87
N VAL A 23 1.80 -8.00 -10.52
CA VAL A 23 1.94 -6.81 -9.67
C VAL A 23 2.40 -7.20 -8.26
N ILE A 24 1.84 -8.27 -7.69
CA ILE A 24 2.24 -8.78 -6.37
C ILE A 24 3.70 -9.22 -6.36
N GLU A 25 4.17 -9.91 -7.41
CA GLU A 25 5.58 -10.32 -7.49
C GLU A 25 6.52 -9.12 -7.67
N PHE A 26 6.11 -8.11 -8.45
CA PHE A 26 6.82 -6.84 -8.53
C PHE A 26 6.94 -6.16 -7.16
N VAL A 27 5.84 -6.02 -6.42
CA VAL A 27 5.82 -5.42 -5.07
C VAL A 27 6.72 -6.19 -4.11
N LYS A 28 6.70 -7.53 -4.16
CA LYS A 28 7.55 -8.37 -3.32
C LYS A 28 9.03 -8.12 -3.59
N THR A 29 9.42 -7.99 -4.86
CA THR A 29 10.79 -7.67 -5.26
C THR A 29 11.19 -6.27 -4.80
N GLN A 30 10.36 -5.26 -5.07
CA GLN A 30 10.63 -3.87 -4.70
C GLN A 30 10.77 -3.69 -3.19
N THR A 31 9.89 -4.29 -2.39
CA THR A 31 9.95 -4.17 -0.93
C THR A 31 11.13 -4.93 -0.31
N ALA A 32 11.64 -5.96 -0.97
CA ALA A 32 12.84 -6.68 -0.53
C ALA A 32 14.13 -5.90 -0.84
N GLU A 33 14.21 -5.26 -2.01
CA GLU A 33 15.40 -4.57 -2.49
C GLU A 33 15.50 -3.13 -1.99
N ASN A 34 14.36 -2.43 -1.90
CA ASN A 34 14.27 -1.00 -1.60
C ASN A 34 13.44 -0.72 -0.35
N GLY A 35 13.37 -1.66 0.58
CA GLY A 35 12.54 -1.52 1.78
C GLY A 35 12.97 -0.38 2.70
N ARG A 36 12.00 0.40 3.19
CA ARG A 36 12.19 1.52 4.11
C ARG A 36 12.81 1.05 5.44
N PRO A 37 13.93 1.62 5.89
CA PRO A 37 14.49 1.36 7.21
C PRO A 37 13.62 1.97 8.35
N PRO A 38 13.65 1.42 9.56
CA PRO A 38 14.31 0.17 9.90
C PRO A 38 13.50 -1.03 9.41
N ASN A 39 14.20 -1.99 8.81
CA ASN A 39 13.58 -3.24 8.35
C ASN A 39 13.61 -4.24 9.51
N TYR A 40 12.53 -4.32 10.25
CA TYR A 40 12.39 -5.29 11.33
C TYR A 40 11.86 -6.62 10.77
N GLU A 41 12.48 -7.74 11.12
CA GLU A 41 12.01 -9.08 10.71
C GLU A 41 10.55 -9.36 11.08
N PHE A 42 10.08 -8.80 12.20
CA PHE A 42 8.70 -8.94 12.66
C PHE A 42 7.71 -8.00 11.97
N ARG A 43 8.17 -7.08 11.10
CA ARG A 43 7.33 -6.12 10.37
C ARG A 43 7.73 -6.09 8.90
N SER A 44 7.36 -7.11 8.16
CA SER A 44 7.56 -7.17 6.72
C SER A 44 6.66 -6.18 6.00
N ARG A 45 7.25 -5.30 5.16
CA ARG A 45 6.51 -4.39 4.29
C ARG A 45 5.61 -5.14 3.32
N PHE A 46 6.11 -6.21 2.73
CA PHE A 46 5.31 -7.03 1.84
C PHE A 46 4.08 -7.62 2.53
N GLU A 47 4.23 -8.16 3.73
CA GLU A 47 3.11 -8.71 4.50
C GLU A 47 2.09 -7.63 4.91
N HIS A 48 2.55 -6.42 5.26
CA HIS A 48 1.69 -5.26 5.47
C HIS A 48 0.89 -4.96 4.20
N THR A 49 1.55 -4.76 3.07
CA THR A 49 0.89 -4.48 1.78
C THR A 49 -0.16 -5.55 1.43
N MET A 50 0.13 -6.83 1.66
CA MET A 50 -0.83 -7.90 1.40
C MET A 50 -2.05 -7.87 2.32
N ARG A 51 -1.93 -7.37 3.55
CA ARG A 51 -3.08 -7.17 4.44
C ARG A 51 -3.89 -5.93 4.04
N VAL A 52 -3.22 -4.83 3.70
CA VAL A 52 -3.86 -3.62 3.13
C VAL A 52 -4.66 -3.97 1.87
N TYR A 53 -4.07 -4.71 0.94
CA TYR A 53 -4.75 -5.22 -0.25
C TYR A 53 -6.05 -5.99 0.08
N ARG A 54 -6.01 -6.88 1.08
CA ARG A 54 -7.22 -7.63 1.50
C ARG A 54 -8.28 -6.73 2.12
N TRP A 55 -7.89 -5.73 2.91
CA TRP A 55 -8.79 -4.73 3.45
C TRP A 55 -9.40 -3.88 2.34
N ALA A 56 -8.61 -3.43 1.37
CA ALA A 56 -9.06 -2.64 0.23
C ALA A 56 -10.14 -3.37 -0.58
N ILE A 57 -9.94 -4.65 -0.90
CA ILE A 57 -10.96 -5.49 -1.57
C ILE A 57 -12.24 -5.58 -0.73
N LYS A 58 -12.10 -5.80 0.58
CA LYS A 58 -13.25 -5.93 1.48
C LYS A 58 -14.05 -4.63 1.58
N LEU A 59 -13.37 -3.48 1.62
CA LEU A 59 -14.01 -2.17 1.62
C LEU A 59 -14.66 -1.89 0.26
N GLN A 60 -13.95 -2.12 -0.85
CA GLN A 60 -14.46 -1.94 -2.20
C GLN A 60 -15.74 -2.76 -2.44
N SER A 61 -15.78 -4.00 -1.99
CA SER A 61 -16.97 -4.86 -2.16
C SER A 61 -18.24 -4.31 -1.46
N LYS A 62 -18.08 -3.42 -0.49
CA LYS A 62 -19.17 -2.80 0.25
C LYS A 62 -19.50 -1.38 -0.21
N LEU A 63 -18.50 -0.63 -0.61
CA LEU A 63 -18.58 0.80 -0.87
C LEU A 63 -18.62 1.13 -2.38
N GLY A 64 -18.15 0.20 -3.23
CA GLY A 64 -17.99 0.43 -4.66
C GLY A 64 -16.64 1.06 -4.99
N GLY A 65 -16.59 1.81 -6.09
CA GLY A 65 -15.38 2.39 -6.65
C GLY A 65 -14.73 1.49 -7.71
N ASP A 66 -13.76 2.04 -8.46
CA ASP A 66 -13.02 1.29 -9.48
C ASP A 66 -12.08 0.28 -8.83
N LEU A 67 -12.35 -1.01 -9.04
CA LEU A 67 -11.59 -2.11 -8.43
C LEU A 67 -10.12 -2.08 -8.80
N ASP A 68 -9.79 -1.81 -10.10
CA ASP A 68 -8.40 -1.81 -10.54
C ASP A 68 -7.61 -0.66 -9.89
N ILE A 69 -8.21 0.54 -9.79
CA ILE A 69 -7.57 1.69 -9.13
C ILE A 69 -7.29 1.37 -7.67
N ILE A 70 -8.30 0.86 -6.95
CA ILE A 70 -8.18 0.55 -5.52
C ILE A 70 -7.13 -0.54 -5.28
N VAL A 71 -7.19 -1.62 -6.05
CA VAL A 71 -6.27 -2.76 -5.89
C VAL A 71 -4.84 -2.37 -6.21
N LEU A 72 -4.63 -1.68 -7.35
CA LEU A 72 -3.28 -1.29 -7.77
C LEU A 72 -2.69 -0.24 -6.81
N ALA A 73 -3.47 0.73 -6.38
CA ALA A 73 -3.02 1.70 -5.39
C ALA A 73 -2.68 1.03 -4.04
N ALA A 74 -3.52 0.11 -3.55
CA ALA A 74 -3.26 -0.63 -2.32
C ALA A 74 -2.02 -1.54 -2.40
N LEU A 75 -1.74 -2.15 -3.55
CA LEU A 75 -0.55 -2.98 -3.75
C LEU A 75 0.73 -2.13 -3.86
N LEU A 76 0.63 -0.92 -4.41
CA LEU A 76 1.80 -0.10 -4.76
C LEU A 76 2.04 1.07 -3.78
N HIS A 77 1.19 1.29 -2.77
CA HIS A 77 1.26 2.48 -1.92
C HIS A 77 2.60 2.64 -1.18
N ASP A 78 3.25 1.55 -0.80
CA ASP A 78 4.40 1.53 0.12
C ASP A 78 5.69 0.99 -0.55
N ILE A 79 5.78 1.03 -1.91
CA ILE A 79 6.95 0.51 -2.66
C ILE A 79 8.11 1.48 -2.75
N GLY A 80 7.90 2.78 -2.45
CA GLY A 80 8.91 3.82 -2.55
C GLY A 80 9.71 3.98 -1.26
N TRP A 81 11.02 4.21 -1.44
CA TRP A 81 11.89 4.64 -0.35
C TRP A 81 13.02 5.51 -0.89
N ASP A 82 13.25 6.65 -0.23
CA ASP A 82 14.41 7.51 -0.40
C ASP A 82 14.72 8.20 0.93
N GLU A 83 15.98 8.45 1.21
CA GLU A 83 16.41 9.07 2.47
C GLU A 83 15.98 10.54 2.60
N ASN A 84 15.85 11.24 1.47
CA ASN A 84 15.65 12.69 1.42
C ASN A 84 14.30 13.12 0.82
N ARG A 85 13.47 12.18 0.40
CA ARG A 85 12.18 12.43 -0.25
C ARG A 85 11.03 11.70 0.45
N PRO A 86 9.81 12.27 0.44
CA PRO A 86 8.61 11.58 0.91
C PRO A 86 8.45 10.24 0.16
N HIS A 87 8.18 9.15 0.89
CA HIS A 87 8.08 7.83 0.26
C HIS A 87 6.85 7.72 -0.67
N GLY A 88 5.78 8.48 -0.42
CA GLY A 88 4.64 8.59 -1.32
C GLY A 88 5.01 9.15 -2.69
N GLU A 89 5.88 10.17 -2.76
CA GLU A 89 6.37 10.72 -4.03
C GLU A 89 7.19 9.68 -4.80
N VAL A 90 8.17 9.07 -4.13
CA VAL A 90 9.04 8.05 -4.74
C VAL A 90 8.23 6.82 -5.16
N GLY A 91 7.29 6.40 -4.31
CA GLY A 91 6.37 5.30 -4.62
C GLY A 91 5.49 5.57 -5.83
N ALA A 92 4.96 6.80 -5.94
CA ALA A 92 4.14 7.20 -7.08
C ALA A 92 4.95 7.18 -8.41
N GLU A 93 6.19 7.67 -8.42
CA GLU A 93 7.06 7.62 -9.59
C GLU A 93 7.31 6.17 -10.05
N ILE A 94 7.71 5.30 -9.13
CA ILE A 94 7.95 3.88 -9.43
C ILE A 94 6.67 3.19 -9.92
N ALA A 95 5.54 3.47 -9.27
CA ALA A 95 4.25 2.88 -9.64
C ALA A 95 3.80 3.31 -11.05
N VAL A 96 3.90 4.60 -11.37
CA VAL A 96 3.54 5.14 -12.69
C VAL A 96 4.38 4.49 -13.79
N GLU A 97 5.71 4.43 -13.62
CA GLU A 97 6.62 3.80 -14.60
C GLU A 97 6.28 2.31 -14.78
N TYR A 98 6.07 1.58 -13.70
CA TYR A 98 5.71 0.17 -13.78
C TYR A 98 4.38 -0.06 -14.47
N LEU A 99 3.33 0.67 -14.09
CA LEU A 99 1.98 0.53 -14.64
C LEU A 99 1.92 0.89 -16.13
N ASP A 100 2.67 1.91 -16.55
CA ASP A 100 2.81 2.26 -17.97
C ASP A 100 3.49 1.13 -18.76
N SER A 101 4.55 0.53 -18.20
CA SER A 101 5.29 -0.57 -18.83
C SER A 101 4.43 -1.82 -19.08
N ILE A 102 3.41 -2.05 -18.25
CA ILE A 102 2.47 -3.18 -18.41
C ILE A 102 1.18 -2.80 -19.13
N GLY A 103 1.07 -1.56 -19.60
CA GLY A 103 -0.02 -1.07 -20.46
C GLY A 103 -1.33 -0.81 -19.75
N VAL A 104 -1.28 -0.33 -18.51
CA VAL A 104 -2.46 0.18 -17.80
C VAL A 104 -2.94 1.48 -18.44
N ASP A 105 -4.25 1.71 -18.38
CA ASP A 105 -4.86 2.93 -18.91
C ASP A 105 -4.26 4.20 -18.26
N PRO A 106 -3.81 5.20 -19.06
CA PRO A 106 -3.18 6.40 -18.51
C PRO A 106 -4.04 7.21 -17.52
N GLU A 107 -5.37 7.21 -17.68
CA GLU A 107 -6.26 7.89 -16.73
C GLU A 107 -6.28 7.16 -15.37
N LYS A 108 -6.22 5.83 -15.39
CA LYS A 108 -6.10 5.04 -14.17
C LYS A 108 -4.73 5.23 -13.52
N ILE A 109 -3.64 5.24 -14.31
CA ILE A 109 -2.28 5.48 -13.81
C ILE A 109 -2.20 6.81 -13.07
N ALA A 110 -2.76 7.89 -13.65
CA ALA A 110 -2.75 9.20 -13.01
C ALA A 110 -3.46 9.19 -11.64
N LYS A 111 -4.63 8.57 -11.56
CA LYS A 111 -5.37 8.44 -10.29
C LYS A 111 -4.64 7.58 -9.26
N ILE A 112 -4.04 6.48 -9.69
CA ILE A 112 -3.26 5.59 -8.81
C ILE A 112 -2.04 6.34 -8.26
N GLY A 113 -1.31 7.05 -9.11
CA GLY A 113 -0.15 7.86 -8.71
C GLY A 113 -0.54 8.94 -7.69
N GLU A 114 -1.66 9.64 -7.90
CA GLU A 114 -2.19 10.61 -6.94
C GLU A 114 -2.50 9.98 -5.59
N ILE A 115 -3.19 8.84 -5.56
CA ILE A 115 -3.52 8.14 -4.32
C ILE A 115 -2.25 7.74 -3.57
N ILE A 116 -1.25 7.17 -4.28
CA ILE A 116 0.01 6.76 -3.67
C ILE A 116 0.76 7.97 -3.10
N MET A 117 0.77 9.10 -3.79
CA MET A 117 1.45 10.33 -3.36
C MET A 117 0.92 10.84 -2.03
N ILE A 118 -0.40 10.81 -1.83
CA ILE A 118 -1.06 11.47 -0.70
C ILE A 118 -1.54 10.51 0.41
N HIS A 119 -1.35 9.19 0.27
CA HIS A 119 -1.94 8.22 1.20
C HIS A 119 -1.55 8.43 2.67
N GLU A 120 -0.39 9.02 2.94
CA GLU A 120 0.07 9.33 4.30
C GLU A 120 -0.55 10.58 4.91
N GLU A 121 -1.07 11.51 4.12
CA GLU A 121 -1.50 12.83 4.61
C GLU A 121 -2.68 12.72 5.58
N LYS A 122 -3.52 11.68 5.43
CA LYS A 122 -4.66 11.34 6.31
C LYS A 122 -5.50 12.56 6.71
N ASP A 123 -5.58 13.57 5.80
CA ASP A 123 -6.42 14.74 6.01
C ASP A 123 -7.87 14.37 5.77
N THR A 124 -8.64 14.35 6.84
CA THR A 124 -10.06 13.96 6.81
C THR A 124 -10.97 15.05 6.21
N ASP A 125 -10.50 16.27 6.08
CA ASP A 125 -11.25 17.41 5.56
C ASP A 125 -11.04 17.61 4.06
N ALA A 126 -10.07 16.93 3.44
CA ALA A 126 -9.81 17.00 2.02
C ALA A 126 -10.96 16.35 1.21
N ASP A 127 -11.27 16.93 0.05
CA ASP A 127 -12.21 16.34 -0.91
C ASP A 127 -11.55 15.23 -1.73
N LEU A 128 -11.39 14.07 -1.11
CA LEU A 128 -10.74 12.89 -1.68
C LEU A 128 -11.74 12.01 -2.43
N SER A 129 -11.25 11.35 -3.50
CA SER A 129 -12.03 10.35 -4.21
C SER A 129 -12.38 9.16 -3.31
N LEU A 130 -13.42 8.40 -3.68
CA LEU A 130 -13.81 7.19 -2.94
C LEU A 130 -12.67 6.17 -2.92
N GLU A 131 -11.99 6.00 -4.04
CA GLU A 131 -10.85 5.09 -4.18
C GLU A 131 -9.70 5.46 -3.22
N CYS A 132 -9.38 6.77 -3.15
CA CYS A 132 -8.37 7.27 -2.23
C CYS A 132 -8.72 6.98 -0.77
N ARG A 133 -9.95 7.30 -0.37
CA ARG A 133 -10.44 7.02 1.00
C ARG A 133 -10.39 5.53 1.34
N ILE A 134 -10.77 4.66 0.40
CA ILE A 134 -10.72 3.21 0.60
C ILE A 134 -9.27 2.73 0.83
N VAL A 135 -8.30 3.24 0.07
CA VAL A 135 -6.90 2.85 0.23
C VAL A 135 -6.34 3.36 1.57
N MET A 136 -6.60 4.61 1.93
CA MET A 136 -6.18 5.20 3.21
C MET A 136 -6.80 4.48 4.41
N ASP A 137 -8.10 4.15 4.34
CA ASP A 137 -8.78 3.38 5.38
C ASP A 137 -8.25 1.95 5.48
N ALA A 138 -7.93 1.31 4.34
CA ALA A 138 -7.36 -0.03 4.30
C ALA A 138 -5.98 -0.08 4.97
N ASP A 139 -5.14 0.92 4.70
CA ASP A 139 -3.83 1.09 5.33
C ASP A 139 -3.98 1.31 6.84
N LEU A 140 -4.85 2.25 7.24
CA LEU A 140 -5.12 2.53 8.64
C LEU A 140 -5.66 1.31 9.40
N LEU A 141 -6.54 0.52 8.77
CA LEU A 141 -7.09 -0.70 9.38
C LEU A 141 -6.02 -1.77 9.66
N ASP A 142 -4.94 -1.81 8.88
CA ASP A 142 -3.81 -2.69 9.18
C ASP A 142 -2.94 -2.15 10.32
N GLU A 143 -2.91 -0.84 10.50
CA GLU A 143 -2.15 -0.16 11.54
C GLU A 143 -2.89 -0.03 12.89
N VAL A 144 -4.17 -0.41 12.99
CA VAL A 144 -4.93 -0.36 14.24
C VAL A 144 -5.17 -1.75 14.83
N GLY A 145 -5.31 -1.82 16.15
CA GLY A 145 -5.65 -3.05 16.85
C GLY A 145 -4.47 -3.75 17.53
N ALA A 146 -4.63 -5.03 17.84
CA ALA A 146 -3.68 -5.77 18.67
C ALA A 146 -2.29 -5.93 18.00
N VAL A 147 -2.26 -6.08 16.69
CA VAL A 147 -1.02 -6.24 15.91
C VAL A 147 -0.17 -4.98 15.98
N SER A 148 -0.78 -3.81 15.83
CA SER A 148 -0.12 -2.51 15.98
C SER A 148 0.47 -2.33 17.38
N VAL A 149 -0.30 -2.67 18.42
CA VAL A 149 0.21 -2.60 19.81
C VAL A 149 1.46 -3.46 19.99
N LEU A 150 1.47 -4.68 19.44
CA LEU A 150 2.64 -5.56 19.48
C LEU A 150 3.83 -4.96 18.75
N TRP A 151 3.64 -4.45 17.54
CA TRP A 151 4.70 -3.83 16.74
C TRP A 151 5.32 -2.63 17.41
N ASP A 152 4.50 -1.71 17.92
CA ASP A 152 4.98 -0.54 18.61
C ASP A 152 5.73 -0.89 19.91
N SER A 153 5.27 -1.92 20.62
CA SER A 153 5.96 -2.43 21.81
C SER A 153 7.32 -3.05 21.45
N MET A 154 7.38 -3.88 20.38
CA MET A 154 8.63 -4.51 19.93
C MET A 154 9.61 -3.47 19.39
N ALA A 155 9.14 -2.52 18.59
CA ALA A 155 9.98 -1.44 18.06
C ALA A 155 10.54 -0.58 19.20
N THR A 156 9.73 -0.23 20.20
CA THR A 156 10.19 0.53 21.38
C THR A 156 11.20 -0.26 22.20
N ALA A 157 11.06 -1.59 22.30
CA ALA A 157 12.00 -2.44 23.04
C ALA A 157 13.40 -2.49 22.43
N LEU A 158 13.53 -2.17 21.13
CA LEU A 158 14.81 -2.10 20.43
C LEU A 158 15.49 -0.73 20.52
N GLU A 159 14.86 0.25 21.13
CA GLU A 159 15.43 1.59 21.31
C GLU A 159 16.30 1.63 22.61
N ASP A 160 17.36 2.46 22.61
CA ASP A 160 18.31 2.54 23.72
C ASP A 160 17.68 2.98 25.04
N ASP A 161 16.59 3.76 25.01
CA ASP A 161 15.85 4.24 26.17
C ASP A 161 14.48 3.58 26.31
N ALA A 162 14.38 2.31 25.92
CA ALA A 162 13.16 1.52 25.97
C ALA A 162 12.51 1.53 27.37
N SER A 163 11.20 1.81 27.40
CA SER A 163 10.43 1.76 28.63
C SER A 163 8.94 1.49 28.33
N TYR A 164 8.25 0.87 29.31
CA TYR A 164 6.81 0.69 29.26
C TYR A 164 6.06 2.01 29.07
N LYS A 165 6.50 3.07 29.76
CA LYS A 165 5.91 4.41 29.68
C LYS A 165 6.00 4.97 28.25
N ARG A 166 7.13 4.77 27.57
CA ARG A 166 7.36 5.22 26.19
C ARG A 166 6.46 4.47 25.21
N ALA A 167 6.40 3.13 25.32
CA ALA A 167 5.50 2.31 24.51
C ALA A 167 4.03 2.72 24.70
N TYR A 168 3.60 2.93 25.94
CA TYR A 168 2.25 3.38 26.24
C TYR A 168 1.89 4.72 25.59
N TYR A 169 2.77 5.73 25.68
CA TYR A 169 2.51 7.03 25.07
C TYR A 169 2.54 7.00 23.56
N ARG A 170 3.39 6.19 22.94
CA ARG A 170 3.44 5.99 21.49
C ARG A 170 2.11 5.44 20.98
N ILE A 171 1.62 4.35 21.57
CA ILE A 171 0.33 3.76 21.24
C ILE A 171 -0.82 4.73 21.48
N LYS A 172 -0.85 5.39 22.64
CA LYS A 172 -1.88 6.36 23.00
C LYS A 172 -1.93 7.54 22.03
N ASN A 173 -0.79 8.05 21.60
CA ASN A 173 -0.73 9.16 20.66
C ASN A 173 -1.21 8.75 19.28
N PHE A 174 -0.83 7.56 18.80
CA PHE A 174 -1.32 7.00 17.54
C PHE A 174 -2.85 6.95 17.51
N TYR A 175 -3.47 6.34 18.53
CA TYR A 175 -4.94 6.27 18.61
C TYR A 175 -5.64 7.61 18.82
N ARG A 176 -4.95 8.62 19.32
CA ARG A 176 -5.50 9.97 19.48
C ARG A 176 -5.52 10.74 18.16
N ILE A 177 -4.52 10.56 17.33
CA ILE A 177 -4.38 11.24 16.04
C ILE A 177 -5.36 10.63 15.02
N ASN A 178 -5.58 9.31 15.07
CA ASN A 178 -6.37 8.57 14.09
C ASN A 178 -7.82 8.29 14.58
N LYS A 179 -8.41 9.17 15.37
CA LYS A 179 -9.84 9.15 15.74
C LYS A 179 -10.65 9.98 14.80
#